data_9498acfbbb299e5186d29a954e66a3cb
#
_entry.id   9498acfbbb299e5186d29a954e66a3cb
#
_cell.length_a   1.000
_cell.length_b   1.000
_cell.length_c   1.000
_cell.angle_alpha   90.00
_cell.angle_beta   90.00
_cell.angle_gamma   90.00
#
_symmetry.space_group_name_H-M   'P 1'
#
loop_
_entity.id
_entity.type
_entity.pdbx_description
1 polymer ?
#
loop_
_entity_poly.entity_id
_entity_poly.type
_entity_poly.pdbx_seq_one_letter_code
_entity_poly.pdbx_strand_id
1 'polypeptide(L)'
;MKKKLSLITIVGICCSVLLGGCGKKMTLEDVPVYTQAVIDARYKADYSGYMEYKKCEEYEASQIHENGLNAVLNTTKVGDASISTELRDKYRQLFTDLNALCKITVGEAKEDGNGFSVEVTAEPFAMFDGIDQSLIDALAEADSKTLTNDEEIHQFLYEKMYQLITPRLSSPKYGTPETITLHIQPNADKVQTISEEDLNALDAMIYGALL
;
A
#
# COMPACT_ATOMS: atom_id res chain seq x y z
N MET A 1 -50.56 4.26 57.17
CA MET A 1 -49.20 3.80 56.90
C MET A 1 -48.87 4.14 55.47
N LYS A 2 -48.19 5.26 55.22
CA LYS A 2 -47.83 5.74 53.85
C LYS A 2 -46.44 5.30 53.50
N LYS A 3 -46.29 4.37 52.53
CA LYS A 3 -44.98 3.96 52.00
C LYS A 3 -44.47 5.07 51.05
N LYS A 4 -43.35 5.69 51.41
CA LYS A 4 -42.62 6.60 50.54
C LYS A 4 -41.84 5.79 49.51
N LEU A 5 -42.19 5.94 48.24
CA LEU A 5 -41.46 5.38 47.13
C LEU A 5 -40.29 6.33 46.83
N SER A 6 -39.08 5.89 47.11
CA SER A 6 -37.87 6.66 46.80
C SER A 6 -37.53 6.49 45.32
N LEU A 7 -37.67 7.58 44.59
CA LEU A 7 -37.34 7.67 43.15
C LEU A 7 -35.81 7.85 43.06
N ILE A 8 -35.10 6.76 42.78
CA ILE A 8 -33.67 6.83 42.45
C ILE A 8 -33.55 7.31 40.99
N THR A 9 -33.24 8.59 40.87
CA THR A 9 -32.88 9.17 39.57
C THR A 9 -31.49 8.68 39.18
N ILE A 10 -31.41 7.71 38.31
CA ILE A 10 -30.15 7.31 37.69
C ILE A 10 -29.83 8.40 36.67
N VAL A 11 -28.96 9.32 37.03
CA VAL A 11 -28.32 10.24 36.11
C VAL A 11 -27.36 9.41 35.25
N GLY A 12 -27.86 8.93 34.12
CA GLY A 12 -27.04 8.38 33.08
C GLY A 12 -26.13 9.49 32.56
N ILE A 13 -24.88 9.49 33.00
CA ILE A 13 -23.79 10.24 32.36
C ILE A 13 -23.60 9.58 31.01
N CYS A 14 -24.32 10.04 29.98
CA CYS A 14 -23.89 9.88 28.62
C CYS A 14 -22.56 10.61 28.46
N CYS A 15 -21.47 9.90 28.68
CA CYS A 15 -20.20 10.24 28.05
C CYS A 15 -20.39 10.07 26.55
N SER A 16 -21.08 11.03 25.93
CA SER A 16 -20.90 11.35 24.54
C SER A 16 -19.44 11.76 24.41
N VAL A 17 -18.59 10.77 24.15
CA VAL A 17 -17.29 11.02 23.54
C VAL A 17 -17.64 11.70 22.23
N LEU A 18 -17.69 13.02 22.28
CA LEU A 18 -17.58 13.85 21.11
C LEU A 18 -16.20 13.59 20.54
N LEU A 19 -16.10 12.51 19.76
CA LEU A 19 -15.11 12.38 18.70
C LEU A 19 -15.46 13.49 17.68
N GLY A 20 -15.49 14.71 18.16
CA GLY A 20 -15.33 15.90 17.36
C GLY A 20 -13.89 15.90 16.92
N GLY A 21 -13.57 15.13 15.89
CA GLY A 21 -12.42 15.43 15.08
C GLY A 21 -12.59 16.86 14.62
N CYS A 22 -12.04 17.80 15.39
CA CYS A 22 -11.83 19.18 14.96
C CYS A 22 -10.72 19.13 13.91
N GLY A 23 -10.93 18.34 12.86
CA GLY A 23 -10.07 18.28 11.70
C GLY A 23 -10.20 19.60 10.97
N LYS A 24 -9.12 20.38 10.95
CA LYS A 24 -8.97 21.49 10.02
C LYS A 24 -9.47 21.00 8.65
N LYS A 25 -10.42 21.72 8.04
CA LYS A 25 -10.86 21.39 6.68
C LYS A 25 -9.64 21.44 5.77
N MET A 26 -9.38 20.38 5.03
CA MET A 26 -8.30 20.32 4.06
C MET A 26 -8.44 21.48 3.05
N THR A 27 -7.36 22.17 2.82
CA THR A 27 -7.26 23.24 1.81
C THR A 27 -6.45 22.74 0.62
N LEU A 28 -6.50 23.44 -0.51
CA LEU A 28 -5.71 23.08 -1.69
C LEU A 28 -4.20 23.01 -1.40
N GLU A 29 -3.69 23.86 -0.52
CA GLU A 29 -2.29 23.89 -0.10
C GLU A 29 -1.91 22.67 0.78
N ASP A 30 -2.87 22.10 1.51
CA ASP A 30 -2.65 20.92 2.34
C ASP A 30 -2.55 19.63 1.49
N VAL A 31 -3.11 19.61 0.27
CA VAL A 31 -3.21 18.40 -0.57
C VAL A 31 -1.87 17.78 -0.91
N PRO A 32 -0.87 18.51 -1.44
CA PRO A 32 0.44 17.91 -1.74
C PRO A 32 1.15 17.39 -0.48
N VAL A 33 1.02 18.09 0.64
CA VAL A 33 1.61 17.69 1.93
C VAL A 33 0.99 16.38 2.43
N TYR A 34 -0.33 16.29 2.39
CA TYR A 34 -1.06 15.07 2.77
C TYR A 34 -0.72 13.90 1.84
N THR A 35 -0.70 14.15 0.53
CA THR A 35 -0.37 13.11 -0.47
C THR A 35 1.05 12.59 -0.27
N GLN A 36 2.03 13.48 -0.03
CA GLN A 36 3.40 13.08 0.26
C GLN A 36 3.46 12.22 1.54
N ALA A 37 2.75 12.61 2.58
CA ALA A 37 2.69 11.86 3.84
C ALA A 37 2.09 10.46 3.66
N VAL A 38 1.05 10.31 2.81
CA VAL A 38 0.49 8.98 2.47
C VAL A 38 1.50 8.15 1.67
N ILE A 39 2.19 8.74 0.70
CA ILE A 39 3.22 8.07 -0.12
C ILE A 39 4.40 7.63 0.75
N ASP A 40 4.91 8.50 1.63
CA ASP A 40 6.01 8.14 2.52
C ASP A 40 5.62 7.04 3.52
N ALA A 41 4.39 7.08 4.04
CA ALA A 41 3.86 6.01 4.88
C ALA A 41 3.73 4.69 4.09
N ARG A 42 3.19 4.71 2.86
CA ARG A 42 2.95 3.50 2.05
C ARG A 42 4.23 2.82 1.58
N TYR A 43 5.17 3.60 1.04
CA TYR A 43 6.36 3.06 0.37
C TYR A 43 7.60 3.04 1.25
N LYS A 44 7.76 4.00 2.17
CA LYS A 44 8.98 4.13 2.98
C LYS A 44 8.80 3.74 4.44
N ALA A 45 7.58 3.33 4.85
CA ALA A 45 7.22 3.13 6.25
C ALA A 45 7.58 4.33 7.15
N ASP A 46 7.61 5.54 6.58
CA ASP A 46 7.76 6.78 7.33
C ASP A 46 6.37 7.35 7.64
N TYR A 47 5.94 7.13 8.87
CA TYR A 47 4.61 7.50 9.35
C TYR A 47 4.53 8.92 9.93
N SER A 48 5.67 9.58 10.11
CA SER A 48 5.77 10.84 10.86
C SER A 48 4.87 11.94 10.28
N GLY A 49 4.94 12.17 8.98
CA GLY A 49 4.11 13.17 8.30
C GLY A 49 2.61 12.85 8.36
N TYR A 50 2.24 11.58 8.19
CA TYR A 50 0.85 11.16 8.26
C TYR A 50 0.27 11.29 9.67
N MET A 51 1.02 10.86 10.69
CA MET A 51 0.65 11.00 12.11
C MET A 51 0.49 12.46 12.48
N GLU A 52 1.40 13.33 12.04
CA GLU A 52 1.30 14.76 12.28
C GLU A 52 0.05 15.37 11.63
N TYR A 53 -0.23 15.01 10.38
CA TYR A 53 -1.39 15.51 9.64
C TYR A 53 -2.73 15.03 10.20
N LYS A 54 -2.86 13.72 10.45
CA LYS A 54 -4.10 13.07 10.93
C LYS A 54 -4.29 13.13 12.43
N LYS A 55 -3.23 13.43 13.21
CA LYS A 55 -3.24 13.36 14.68
C LYS A 55 -3.62 11.96 15.20
N CYS A 56 -3.11 10.93 14.55
CA CYS A 56 -3.35 9.52 14.86
C CYS A 56 -2.13 8.86 15.48
N GLU A 57 -2.31 7.66 16.01
CA GLU A 57 -1.22 6.83 16.55
C GLU A 57 -0.47 6.10 15.43
N GLU A 58 0.77 5.68 15.73
CA GLU A 58 1.63 4.98 14.76
C GLU A 58 0.98 3.70 14.22
N TYR A 59 0.24 2.97 15.06
CA TYR A 59 -0.49 1.77 14.63
C TYR A 59 -1.48 2.07 13.49
N GLU A 60 -2.23 3.18 13.57
CA GLU A 60 -3.17 3.57 12.51
C GLU A 60 -2.42 3.96 11.23
N ALA A 61 -1.33 4.71 11.36
CA ALA A 61 -0.52 5.14 10.24
C ALA A 61 0.19 3.97 9.54
N SER A 62 0.66 2.97 10.31
CA SER A 62 1.32 1.79 9.77
C SER A 62 0.40 0.90 8.91
N GLN A 63 -0.93 0.99 9.10
CA GLN A 63 -1.88 0.25 8.26
C GLN A 63 -1.79 0.66 6.78
N ILE A 64 -1.34 1.88 6.47
CA ILE A 64 -1.15 2.33 5.08
C ILE A 64 -0.06 1.50 4.40
N HIS A 65 1.06 1.28 5.09
CA HIS A 65 2.15 0.43 4.59
C HIS A 65 1.71 -1.04 4.48
N GLU A 66 1.10 -1.56 5.53
CA GLU A 66 0.64 -2.95 5.58
C GLU A 66 -0.38 -3.26 4.48
N ASN A 67 -1.34 -2.37 4.25
CA ASN A 67 -2.33 -2.50 3.19
C ASN A 67 -1.67 -2.47 1.81
N GLY A 68 -0.73 -1.55 1.58
CA GLY A 68 0.02 -1.48 0.32
C GLY A 68 0.81 -2.75 0.06
N LEU A 69 1.56 -3.21 1.04
CA LEU A 69 2.34 -4.43 0.93
C LEU A 69 1.47 -5.66 0.67
N ASN A 70 0.34 -5.78 1.36
CA ASN A 70 -0.61 -6.87 1.14
C ASN A 70 -1.27 -6.79 -0.26
N ALA A 71 -1.57 -5.57 -0.76
CA ALA A 71 -2.13 -5.39 -2.10
C ALA A 71 -1.16 -5.92 -3.18
N VAL A 72 0.12 -5.56 -3.10
CA VAL A 72 1.15 -6.04 -4.04
C VAL A 72 1.34 -7.55 -3.93
N LEU A 73 1.41 -8.11 -2.71
CA LEU A 73 1.51 -9.56 -2.49
C LEU A 73 0.32 -10.34 -3.08
N ASN A 74 -0.89 -9.79 -2.97
CA ASN A 74 -2.09 -10.40 -3.53
C ASN A 74 -2.11 -10.31 -5.06
N THR A 75 -1.73 -9.17 -5.64
CA THR A 75 -1.72 -8.97 -7.09
C THR A 75 -0.67 -9.87 -7.76
N THR A 76 0.51 -10.02 -7.16
CA THR A 76 1.54 -10.97 -7.61
C THR A 76 1.19 -12.43 -7.31
N LYS A 77 0.05 -12.69 -6.65
CA LYS A 77 -0.40 -14.02 -6.21
C LYS A 77 0.56 -14.74 -5.26
N VAL A 78 1.56 -14.05 -4.74
CA VAL A 78 2.48 -14.61 -3.72
C VAL A 78 1.70 -15.03 -2.46
N GLY A 79 0.67 -14.26 -2.09
CA GLY A 79 -0.18 -14.54 -0.93
C GLY A 79 -0.94 -15.87 -1.05
N ASP A 80 -1.44 -16.18 -2.25
CA ASP A 80 -2.30 -17.33 -2.53
C ASP A 80 -1.54 -18.53 -3.10
N ALA A 81 -0.26 -18.33 -3.49
CA ALA A 81 0.54 -19.39 -4.09
C ALA A 81 0.79 -20.53 -3.11
N SER A 82 0.81 -21.76 -3.64
CA SER A 82 1.24 -22.95 -2.91
C SER A 82 2.77 -22.93 -2.75
N ILE A 83 3.26 -21.99 -1.94
CA ILE A 83 4.68 -21.82 -1.63
C ILE A 83 4.92 -21.90 -0.13
N SER A 84 6.15 -22.18 0.26
CA SER A 84 6.53 -22.27 1.68
C SER A 84 6.35 -20.92 2.40
N THR A 85 6.07 -20.98 3.70
CA THR A 85 5.98 -19.77 4.54
C THR A 85 7.29 -18.99 4.49
N GLU A 86 8.43 -19.67 4.51
CA GLU A 86 9.76 -19.03 4.42
C GLU A 86 9.90 -18.20 3.13
N LEU A 87 9.47 -18.74 1.98
CA LEU A 87 9.53 -18.02 0.71
C LEU A 87 8.57 -16.83 0.70
N ARG A 88 7.39 -16.98 1.29
CA ARG A 88 6.41 -15.88 1.44
C ARG A 88 6.98 -14.74 2.29
N ASP A 89 7.67 -15.05 3.39
CA ASP A 89 8.33 -14.05 4.23
C ASP A 89 9.47 -13.34 3.49
N LYS A 90 10.24 -14.07 2.67
CA LYS A 90 11.25 -13.50 1.78
C LYS A 90 10.65 -12.51 0.77
N TYR A 91 9.48 -12.83 0.20
CA TYR A 91 8.78 -11.92 -0.70
C TYR A 91 8.26 -10.68 0.02
N ARG A 92 7.75 -10.83 1.23
CA ARG A 92 7.34 -9.67 2.03
C ARG A 92 8.50 -8.70 2.25
N GLN A 93 9.68 -9.23 2.60
CA GLN A 93 10.89 -8.40 2.74
C GLN A 93 11.32 -7.82 1.39
N LEU A 94 11.29 -8.59 0.31
CA LEU A 94 11.63 -8.13 -1.04
C LEU A 94 10.77 -6.93 -1.46
N PHE A 95 9.44 -7.00 -1.25
CA PHE A 95 8.56 -5.88 -1.57
C PHE A 95 8.74 -4.68 -0.65
N THR A 96 9.10 -4.90 0.62
CA THR A 96 9.51 -3.80 1.51
C THR A 96 10.76 -3.09 0.98
N ASP A 97 11.77 -3.84 0.54
CA ASP A 97 12.99 -3.28 -0.03
C ASP A 97 12.73 -2.57 -1.37
N LEU A 98 11.87 -3.13 -2.22
CA LEU A 98 11.44 -2.51 -3.48
C LEU A 98 10.68 -1.19 -3.22
N ASN A 99 9.77 -1.17 -2.27
CA ASN A 99 9.04 0.02 -1.86
C ASN A 99 9.99 1.15 -1.48
N ALA A 100 11.05 0.86 -0.72
CA ALA A 100 12.05 1.85 -0.33
C ALA A 100 12.83 2.45 -1.52
N LEU A 101 12.85 1.77 -2.67
CA LEU A 101 13.51 2.21 -3.89
C LEU A 101 12.58 2.99 -4.83
N CYS A 102 11.28 3.11 -4.53
CA CYS A 102 10.33 3.85 -5.36
C CYS A 102 10.71 5.33 -5.47
N LYS A 103 10.68 5.84 -6.69
CA LYS A 103 10.90 7.25 -7.00
C LYS A 103 9.58 7.89 -7.39
N ILE A 104 9.01 8.62 -6.45
CA ILE A 104 7.69 9.23 -6.57
C ILE A 104 7.81 10.72 -6.26
N THR A 105 7.17 11.54 -7.06
CA THR A 105 7.11 13.00 -6.89
C THR A 105 5.66 13.45 -6.91
N VAL A 106 5.25 14.18 -5.88
CA VAL A 106 3.93 14.81 -5.82
C VAL A 106 3.99 16.15 -6.55
N GLY A 107 3.07 16.34 -7.48
CA GLY A 107 2.96 17.54 -8.31
C GLY A 107 1.87 18.49 -7.82
N GLU A 108 1.27 19.19 -8.77
CA GLU A 108 0.25 20.21 -8.49
C GLU A 108 -1.10 19.58 -8.14
N ALA A 109 -1.80 20.23 -7.20
CA ALA A 109 -3.15 19.87 -6.82
C ALA A 109 -4.18 20.85 -7.41
N LYS A 110 -5.41 20.35 -7.59
CA LYS A 110 -6.57 21.12 -8.08
C LYS A 110 -7.80 20.77 -7.27
N GLU A 111 -8.75 21.69 -7.20
CA GLU A 111 -10.09 21.39 -6.69
C GLU A 111 -10.81 20.44 -7.68
N ASP A 112 -11.48 19.43 -7.14
CA ASP A 112 -12.23 18.44 -7.93
C ASP A 112 -13.54 18.08 -7.22
N GLY A 113 -14.61 18.71 -7.65
CA GLY A 113 -15.93 18.53 -7.07
C GLY A 113 -16.00 18.95 -5.60
N ASN A 114 -16.22 17.98 -4.71
CA ASN A 114 -16.22 18.17 -3.25
C ASN A 114 -14.90 17.76 -2.57
N GLY A 115 -13.89 17.45 -3.37
CA GLY A 115 -12.55 17.04 -2.96
C GLY A 115 -11.48 17.73 -3.78
N PHE A 116 -10.41 17.00 -4.04
CA PHE A 116 -9.23 17.48 -4.77
C PHE A 116 -8.68 16.38 -5.67
N SER A 117 -7.89 16.79 -6.64
CA SER A 117 -7.02 15.91 -7.42
C SER A 117 -5.58 16.39 -7.33
N VAL A 118 -4.63 15.47 -7.44
CA VAL A 118 -3.20 15.76 -7.41
C VAL A 118 -2.47 14.90 -8.42
N GLU A 119 -1.57 15.51 -9.18
CA GLU A 119 -0.71 14.77 -10.10
C GLU A 119 0.44 14.14 -9.32
N VAL A 120 0.70 12.87 -9.59
CA VAL A 120 1.82 12.12 -9.00
C VAL A 120 2.60 11.48 -10.13
N THR A 121 3.90 11.76 -10.18
CA THR A 121 4.82 11.18 -11.15
C THR A 121 5.70 10.14 -10.47
N ALA A 122 5.79 8.95 -11.06
CA ALA A 122 6.71 7.92 -10.62
C ALA A 122 7.56 7.40 -11.77
N GLU A 123 8.74 6.84 -11.43
CA GLU A 123 9.60 6.12 -12.35
C GLU A 123 9.30 4.61 -12.21
N PRO A 124 8.63 3.96 -13.21
CA PRO A 124 8.38 2.52 -13.16
C PRO A 124 9.67 1.71 -13.06
N PHE A 125 9.62 0.55 -12.40
CA PHE A 125 10.76 -0.34 -12.37
C PHE A 125 10.97 -1.05 -13.72
N ALA A 126 12.05 -0.72 -14.44
CA ALA A 126 12.51 -1.45 -15.62
C ALA A 126 13.40 -2.65 -15.26
N MET A 127 13.67 -2.85 -13.97
CA MET A 127 14.50 -3.97 -13.50
C MET A 127 13.81 -5.33 -13.60
N PHE A 128 12.52 -5.37 -13.89
CA PHE A 128 11.77 -6.62 -14.08
C PHE A 128 11.81 -7.13 -15.53
N ASP A 129 12.32 -6.33 -16.46
CA ASP A 129 12.40 -6.71 -17.88
C ASP A 129 13.16 -8.05 -18.07
N GLY A 130 12.56 -8.94 -18.83
CA GLY A 130 13.12 -10.25 -19.18
C GLY A 130 13.01 -11.32 -18.09
N ILE A 131 12.36 -11.04 -16.96
CA ILE A 131 12.12 -12.06 -15.91
C ILE A 131 11.25 -13.19 -16.45
N ASP A 132 10.18 -12.87 -17.17
CA ASP A 132 9.26 -13.87 -17.75
C ASP A 132 10.01 -14.87 -18.63
N GLN A 133 10.86 -14.36 -19.55
CA GLN A 133 11.65 -15.24 -20.41
C GLN A 133 12.62 -16.10 -19.60
N SER A 134 13.26 -15.53 -18.58
CA SER A 134 14.17 -16.25 -17.70
C SER A 134 13.47 -17.36 -16.90
N LEU A 135 12.20 -17.13 -16.51
CA LEU A 135 11.38 -18.13 -15.82
C LEU A 135 10.96 -19.27 -16.77
N ILE A 136 10.58 -18.92 -18.03
CA ILE A 136 10.25 -19.91 -19.07
C ILE A 136 11.48 -20.81 -19.34
N ASP A 137 12.66 -20.20 -19.54
CA ASP A 137 13.89 -20.92 -19.79
C ASP A 137 14.27 -21.83 -18.61
N ALA A 138 14.16 -21.32 -17.37
CA ALA A 138 14.41 -22.09 -16.16
C ALA A 138 13.46 -23.29 -16.01
N LEU A 139 12.18 -23.10 -16.35
CA LEU A 139 11.19 -24.18 -16.32
C LEU A 139 11.48 -25.25 -17.40
N ALA A 140 11.92 -24.83 -18.59
CA ALA A 140 12.29 -25.73 -19.69
C ALA A 140 13.54 -26.57 -19.37
N GLU A 141 14.47 -26.04 -18.57
CA GLU A 141 15.68 -26.74 -18.11
C GLU A 141 15.44 -27.61 -16.86
N ALA A 142 14.33 -27.40 -16.17
CA ALA A 142 14.02 -28.14 -14.95
C ALA A 142 13.77 -29.62 -15.22
N ASP A 143 14.24 -30.49 -14.30
CA ASP A 143 13.97 -31.92 -14.39
C ASP A 143 12.47 -32.20 -14.11
N SER A 144 11.77 -32.69 -15.14
CA SER A 144 10.35 -33.04 -15.05
C SER A 144 10.04 -34.15 -14.02
N LYS A 145 11.07 -34.80 -13.45
CA LYS A 145 10.91 -35.76 -12.34
C LYS A 145 10.81 -35.08 -10.99
N THR A 146 11.24 -33.82 -10.88
CA THR A 146 11.23 -33.04 -9.65
C THR A 146 10.08 -32.03 -9.59
N LEU A 147 9.45 -31.74 -10.73
CA LEU A 147 8.30 -30.83 -10.84
C LEU A 147 7.09 -31.64 -11.29
N THR A 148 6.49 -32.36 -10.36
CA THR A 148 5.43 -33.37 -10.66
C THR A 148 4.01 -32.87 -10.42
N ASN A 149 3.88 -31.75 -9.74
CA ASN A 149 2.59 -31.13 -9.40
C ASN A 149 2.69 -29.60 -9.37
N ASP A 150 1.54 -28.93 -9.34
CA ASP A 150 1.43 -27.48 -9.39
C ASP A 150 2.13 -26.78 -8.20
N GLU A 151 2.12 -27.39 -7.01
CA GLU A 151 2.78 -26.85 -5.82
C GLU A 151 4.29 -26.80 -6.00
N GLU A 152 4.91 -27.86 -6.49
CA GLU A 152 6.36 -27.90 -6.77
C GLU A 152 6.74 -26.93 -7.89
N ILE A 153 5.90 -26.79 -8.91
CA ILE A 153 6.09 -25.84 -10.00
C ILE A 153 6.01 -24.39 -9.45
N HIS A 154 5.01 -24.07 -8.65
CA HIS A 154 4.87 -22.75 -8.03
C HIS A 154 6.06 -22.42 -7.14
N GLN A 155 6.44 -23.33 -6.21
CA GLN A 155 7.58 -23.14 -5.35
C GLN A 155 8.84 -22.83 -6.17
N PHE A 156 9.11 -23.64 -7.20
CA PHE A 156 10.27 -23.48 -8.10
C PHE A 156 10.25 -22.11 -8.82
N LEU A 157 9.13 -21.73 -9.44
CA LEU A 157 9.02 -20.48 -10.18
C LEU A 157 9.20 -19.28 -9.29
N TYR A 158 8.57 -19.25 -8.11
CA TYR A 158 8.71 -18.15 -7.17
C TYR A 158 10.13 -18.09 -6.56
N GLU A 159 10.79 -19.23 -6.30
CA GLU A 159 12.19 -19.22 -5.89
C GLU A 159 13.10 -18.64 -6.97
N LYS A 160 12.90 -19.01 -8.24
CA LYS A 160 13.66 -18.47 -9.37
C LYS A 160 13.40 -16.97 -9.55
N MET A 161 12.17 -16.53 -9.50
CA MET A 161 11.82 -15.11 -9.59
C MET A 161 12.50 -14.31 -8.45
N TYR A 162 12.45 -14.80 -7.21
CA TYR A 162 13.15 -14.18 -6.09
C TYR A 162 14.66 -14.07 -6.33
N GLN A 163 15.30 -15.14 -6.84
CA GLN A 163 16.72 -15.17 -7.17
C GLN A 163 17.09 -14.20 -8.30
N LEU A 164 16.18 -13.96 -9.26
CA LEU A 164 16.40 -13.04 -10.37
C LEU A 164 16.23 -11.56 -9.94
N ILE A 165 15.29 -11.27 -9.03
CA ILE A 165 15.00 -9.90 -8.59
C ILE A 165 16.00 -9.41 -7.55
N THR A 166 16.30 -10.23 -6.53
CA THR A 166 17.10 -9.80 -5.36
C THR A 166 18.44 -9.15 -5.73
N PRO A 167 19.25 -9.68 -6.66
CA PRO A 167 20.51 -9.02 -7.04
C PRO A 167 20.32 -7.65 -7.71
N ARG A 168 19.16 -7.42 -8.34
CA ARG A 168 18.84 -6.18 -9.07
C ARG A 168 18.54 -5.02 -8.12
N LEU A 169 18.23 -5.29 -6.85
CA LEU A 169 17.99 -4.26 -5.83
C LEU A 169 19.21 -3.36 -5.60
N SER A 170 20.43 -3.90 -5.75
CA SER A 170 21.66 -3.14 -5.55
C SER A 170 21.94 -2.09 -6.64
N SER A 171 21.29 -2.22 -7.79
CA SER A 171 21.44 -1.30 -8.93
C SER A 171 20.12 -1.25 -9.72
N PRO A 172 19.07 -0.66 -9.11
CA PRO A 172 17.75 -0.65 -9.71
C PRO A 172 17.73 0.16 -11.02
N LYS A 173 17.00 -0.37 -12.00
CA LYS A 173 16.75 0.32 -13.28
C LYS A 173 15.32 0.80 -13.30
N TYR A 174 15.14 2.00 -13.86
CA TYR A 174 13.86 2.66 -13.97
C TYR A 174 13.53 2.95 -15.42
N GLY A 175 12.24 2.96 -15.73
CA GLY A 175 11.68 3.36 -17.01
C GLY A 175 11.51 4.87 -17.12
N THR A 176 10.83 5.31 -18.16
CA THR A 176 10.46 6.71 -18.33
C THR A 176 9.45 7.12 -17.27
N PRO A 177 9.61 8.27 -16.62
CA PRO A 177 8.64 8.77 -15.65
C PRO A 177 7.23 8.85 -16.24
N GLU A 178 6.26 8.37 -15.50
CA GLU A 178 4.83 8.40 -15.86
C GLU A 178 4.06 9.17 -14.79
N THR A 179 2.96 9.82 -15.20
CA THR A 179 2.13 10.63 -14.29
C THR A 179 0.73 10.07 -14.22
N ILE A 180 0.21 9.96 -13.02
CA ILE A 180 -1.17 9.56 -12.71
C ILE A 180 -1.82 10.65 -11.85
N THR A 181 -3.13 10.76 -11.91
CA THR A 181 -3.91 11.63 -11.04
C THR A 181 -4.49 10.81 -9.90
N LEU A 182 -4.21 11.21 -8.66
CA LEU A 182 -4.86 10.68 -7.47
C LEU A 182 -5.99 11.61 -7.02
N HIS A 183 -7.11 11.04 -6.59
CA HIS A 183 -8.27 11.80 -6.13
C HIS A 183 -8.37 11.73 -4.61
N ILE A 184 -8.51 12.88 -3.98
CA ILE A 184 -8.75 13.00 -2.56
C ILE A 184 -10.24 13.35 -2.37
N GLN A 185 -11.01 12.38 -1.92
CA GLN A 185 -12.45 12.50 -1.78
C GLN A 185 -12.90 12.23 -0.34
N PRO A 186 -14.04 12.80 0.11
CA PRO A 186 -14.58 12.46 1.41
C PRO A 186 -15.05 11.01 1.44
N ASN A 187 -14.58 10.24 2.41
CA ASN A 187 -15.06 8.88 2.69
C ASN A 187 -16.45 8.93 3.39
N ALA A 188 -16.96 7.76 3.80
CA ALA A 188 -18.24 7.65 4.49
C ALA A 188 -18.33 8.51 5.78
N ASP A 189 -17.21 8.72 6.45
CA ASP A 189 -17.09 9.55 7.66
C ASP A 189 -16.83 11.03 7.34
N LYS A 190 -16.91 11.42 6.06
CA LYS A 190 -16.62 12.76 5.53
C LYS A 190 -15.17 13.22 5.75
N VAL A 191 -14.27 12.28 5.91
CA VAL A 191 -12.82 12.52 6.00
C VAL A 191 -12.22 12.43 4.60
N GLN A 192 -11.46 13.45 4.20
CA GLN A 192 -10.73 13.45 2.91
C GLN A 192 -9.64 12.38 2.93
N THR A 193 -9.70 11.47 1.95
CA THR A 193 -8.74 10.36 1.79
C THR A 193 -8.45 10.10 0.32
N ILE A 194 -7.28 9.55 0.03
CA ILE A 194 -6.99 8.93 -1.27
C ILE A 194 -7.62 7.54 -1.28
N SER A 195 -8.26 7.16 -2.39
CA SER A 195 -8.87 5.84 -2.50
C SER A 195 -7.81 4.74 -2.64
N GLU A 196 -8.12 3.53 -2.16
CA GLU A 196 -7.24 2.37 -2.40
C GLU A 196 -7.15 2.04 -3.91
N GLU A 197 -8.17 2.34 -4.70
CA GLU A 197 -8.14 2.17 -6.15
C GLU A 197 -7.06 3.02 -6.80
N ASP A 198 -6.98 4.32 -6.43
CA ASP A 198 -5.93 5.22 -6.91
C ASP A 198 -4.53 4.78 -6.46
N LEU A 199 -4.40 4.35 -5.19
CA LEU A 199 -3.13 3.85 -4.67
C LEU A 199 -2.69 2.56 -5.35
N ASN A 200 -3.62 1.65 -5.64
CA ASN A 200 -3.33 0.42 -6.38
C ASN A 200 -2.99 0.71 -7.86
N ALA A 201 -3.58 1.75 -8.47
CA ALA A 201 -3.20 2.19 -9.80
C ALA A 201 -1.77 2.77 -9.82
N LEU A 202 -1.36 3.47 -8.76
CA LEU A 202 0.01 3.92 -8.57
C LEU A 202 0.97 2.72 -8.41
N ASP A 203 0.61 1.71 -7.62
CA ASP A 203 1.38 0.47 -7.51
C ASP A 203 1.53 -0.22 -8.86
N ALA A 204 0.44 -0.34 -9.64
CA ALA A 204 0.47 -0.96 -10.97
C ALA A 204 1.39 -0.19 -11.94
N MET A 205 1.41 1.14 -11.86
CA MET A 205 2.34 1.96 -12.65
C MET A 205 3.80 1.71 -12.24
N ILE A 206 4.09 1.64 -10.94
CA ILE A 206 5.46 1.48 -10.41
C ILE A 206 6.01 0.08 -10.71
N TYR A 207 5.22 -0.95 -10.43
CA TYR A 207 5.66 -2.34 -10.55
C TYR A 207 5.48 -2.92 -11.96
N GLY A 208 4.62 -2.32 -12.80
CA GLY A 208 4.49 -2.64 -14.22
C GLY A 208 4.33 -4.14 -14.50
N ALA A 209 5.29 -4.69 -15.23
CA ALA A 209 5.28 -6.08 -15.70
C ALA A 209 5.36 -7.15 -14.57
N LEU A 210 5.54 -6.76 -13.31
CA LEU A 210 5.52 -7.72 -12.20
C LEU A 210 4.09 -7.99 -11.69
N LEU A 211 3.15 -7.07 -11.92
CA LEU A 211 1.74 -7.17 -11.56
C LEU A 211 0.89 -7.55 -12.77
#